data_e1bb0d685e7607f207e81370e321973e
#
_entry.id   e1bb0d685e7607f207e81370e321973e
#
_cell.length_a   1.000
_cell.length_b   1.000
_cell.length_c   1.000
_cell.angle_alpha   90.00
_cell.angle_beta   90.00
_cell.angle_gamma   90.00
#
_symmetry.space_group_name_H-M   'P 1'
#
loop_
_entity.id
_entity.type
_entity.pdbx_description
1 polymer ?
#
loop_
_entity_poly.entity_id
_entity_poly.type
_entity_poly.pdbx_seq_one_letter_code
_entity_poly.pdbx_strand_id
1 'polypeptide(L)'
;GTNTDFDGNFSIQDASSGDVLVFSYLGYKTQEITIGDASAFDVFLVEDAEALDEVIVLGYVSQKAANISGSVSTVSEEQVQSLKPVRMEDALQGLPGVNMFSNGAPGAKPTVIIRGVTSYTGNAPLVIVDGITLSLDDMNALDPSDIESISVLKDASTTALYGVRGGNGVIVITTKSGNRNQDAKFSFNTSYGQQSPEKTIGVLNATEYAAILNEMSVSSGGALIYPDISNLGKGTDWQKEIFRIDAPLVSHSISASGGSEKTSYYVSAGFTGQEGLIYGKDKQFFNRSTFRANFNTDLSSKLKLIVNNRFSNLKDSGLGDIIFNALNMSPTTPVFADDGSYAISNTITQEIKNPMAQISNSYGEGNTNTISGKIELQYDLLKDLKVNSRLGYTYVNIHGKGFTPYQFYGVGHNATNANSDLSPISNTDADGNVTQTWNSVSENKDHHFSYTYDLNASYKFSMDQHNFNVFAGFQIGKNSGGSVSGSKVGVPFNSWDYADLSSATGPDDEQRSGSWQYVSRRVSLMARAEYDYNEKYLASFTIRRDGSTSFGQNNKFGYFP
;
A
#
# COMPACT_ATOMS: atom_id res chain seq x y z
N GLY A 1 19.48 -13.99 -5.88
CA GLY A 1 19.07 -14.83 -7.01
C GLY A 1 19.48 -14.23 -8.34
N THR A 2 19.38 -14.99 -9.40
CA THR A 2 19.73 -14.57 -10.77
C THR A 2 18.70 -15.09 -11.76
N ASN A 3 18.67 -14.55 -12.98
CA ASN A 3 17.90 -15.09 -14.10
C ASN A 3 18.86 -15.78 -15.09
N THR A 4 18.35 -16.74 -15.84
CA THR A 4 19.08 -17.33 -16.95
C THR A 4 19.20 -16.35 -18.11
N ASP A 5 20.28 -16.47 -18.91
CA ASP A 5 20.40 -15.83 -20.19
C ASP A 5 19.56 -16.54 -21.28
N PHE A 6 19.65 -16.08 -22.54
CA PHE A 6 18.91 -16.66 -23.67
C PHE A 6 19.29 -18.12 -23.98
N ASP A 7 20.48 -18.53 -23.60
CA ASP A 7 21.00 -19.89 -23.81
C ASP A 7 20.73 -20.78 -22.58
N GLY A 8 20.06 -20.24 -21.54
CA GLY A 8 19.71 -20.96 -20.32
C GLY A 8 20.83 -20.98 -19.28
N ASN A 9 21.93 -20.25 -19.47
CA ASN A 9 23.03 -20.21 -18.51
C ASN A 9 22.71 -19.26 -17.37
N PHE A 10 23.11 -19.61 -16.16
CA PHE A 10 23.01 -18.78 -14.96
C PHE A 10 24.30 -18.76 -14.16
N SER A 11 24.51 -17.72 -13.40
CA SER A 11 25.62 -17.60 -12.46
C SER A 11 25.12 -16.98 -11.15
N ILE A 12 25.45 -17.62 -10.02
CA ILE A 12 25.13 -17.12 -8.68
C ILE A 12 26.47 -16.92 -7.96
N GLN A 13 26.71 -15.67 -7.51
CA GLN A 13 27.84 -15.35 -6.66
C GLN A 13 27.42 -15.52 -5.19
N ASP A 14 28.36 -15.85 -4.31
CA ASP A 14 28.16 -16.01 -2.87
C ASP A 14 27.27 -17.19 -2.45
N ALA A 15 27.20 -18.26 -3.25
CA ALA A 15 26.55 -19.51 -2.87
C ALA A 15 27.58 -20.50 -2.28
N SER A 16 27.24 -21.15 -1.19
CA SER A 16 28.09 -22.05 -0.42
C SER A 16 27.56 -23.48 -0.40
N SER A 17 28.42 -24.47 -0.14
CA SER A 17 27.99 -25.85 0.10
C SER A 17 27.00 -25.93 1.27
N GLY A 18 25.86 -26.57 1.06
CA GLY A 18 24.72 -26.64 1.99
C GLY A 18 23.58 -25.68 1.68
N ASP A 19 23.79 -24.66 0.82
CA ASP A 19 22.70 -23.80 0.37
C ASP A 19 21.77 -24.53 -0.58
N VAL A 20 20.50 -24.13 -0.62
CA VAL A 20 19.50 -24.70 -1.53
C VAL A 20 19.24 -23.73 -2.68
N LEU A 21 19.54 -24.16 -3.90
CA LEU A 21 19.17 -23.46 -5.11
C LEU A 21 17.73 -23.84 -5.50
N VAL A 22 16.89 -22.83 -5.67
CA VAL A 22 15.50 -23.01 -6.09
C VAL A 22 15.36 -22.54 -7.54
N PHE A 23 14.99 -23.46 -8.43
CA PHE A 23 14.78 -23.21 -9.85
C PHE A 23 13.28 -23.18 -10.12
N SER A 24 12.77 -22.06 -10.62
CA SER A 24 11.36 -21.89 -10.96
C SER A 24 11.19 -21.25 -12.34
N TYR A 25 10.27 -21.78 -13.14
CA TYR A 25 9.87 -21.22 -14.42
C TYR A 25 8.38 -21.47 -14.64
N LEU A 26 7.70 -20.53 -15.31
CA LEU A 26 6.26 -20.63 -15.53
C LEU A 26 5.91 -21.88 -16.36
N GLY A 27 5.00 -22.71 -15.84
CA GLY A 27 4.61 -23.97 -16.47
C GLY A 27 5.50 -25.17 -16.15
N TYR A 28 6.47 -25.01 -15.24
CA TYR A 28 7.36 -26.08 -14.80
C TYR A 28 7.34 -26.23 -13.28
N LYS A 29 7.54 -27.45 -12.80
CA LYS A 29 7.66 -27.74 -11.37
C LYS A 29 8.91 -27.08 -10.81
N THR A 30 8.74 -26.34 -9.73
CA THR A 30 9.86 -25.79 -8.96
C THR A 30 10.76 -26.93 -8.48
N GLN A 31 12.06 -26.83 -8.73
CA GLN A 31 13.07 -27.79 -8.28
C GLN A 31 14.00 -27.15 -7.27
N GLU A 32 14.30 -27.88 -6.21
CA GLU A 32 15.23 -27.51 -5.17
C GLU A 32 16.46 -28.41 -5.25
N ILE A 33 17.65 -27.82 -5.35
CA ILE A 33 18.92 -28.54 -5.41
C ILE A 33 19.83 -28.00 -4.33
N THR A 34 20.22 -28.87 -3.39
CA THR A 34 21.21 -28.51 -2.37
C THR A 34 22.61 -28.52 -2.98
N ILE A 35 23.35 -27.43 -2.79
CA ILE A 35 24.73 -27.31 -3.26
C ILE A 35 25.62 -28.24 -2.43
N GLY A 36 26.23 -29.19 -3.12
CA GLY A 36 27.29 -30.05 -2.56
C GLY A 36 28.67 -29.53 -2.97
N ASP A 37 29.54 -30.44 -3.39
CA ASP A 37 30.90 -30.12 -3.86
C ASP A 37 30.94 -29.68 -5.33
N ALA A 38 29.82 -29.76 -6.04
CA ALA A 38 29.73 -29.40 -7.46
C ALA A 38 29.61 -27.87 -7.63
N SER A 39 30.39 -27.30 -8.54
CA SER A 39 30.35 -25.89 -8.91
C SER A 39 29.56 -25.58 -10.19
N ALA A 40 29.02 -26.60 -10.87
CA ALA A 40 28.18 -26.48 -12.04
C ALA A 40 26.99 -27.44 -11.95
N PHE A 41 25.84 -26.97 -12.39
CA PHE A 41 24.57 -27.72 -12.34
C PHE A 41 23.88 -27.62 -13.70
N ASP A 42 23.51 -28.79 -14.25
CA ASP A 42 22.59 -28.87 -15.38
C ASP A 42 21.22 -29.24 -14.83
N VAL A 43 20.24 -28.34 -14.97
CA VAL A 43 18.92 -28.49 -14.39
C VAL A 43 17.89 -28.62 -15.49
N PHE A 44 17.21 -29.76 -15.51
CA PHE A 44 16.09 -30.02 -16.42
C PHE A 44 14.78 -29.83 -15.67
N LEU A 45 14.08 -28.75 -15.98
CA LEU A 45 12.77 -28.49 -15.39
C LEU A 45 11.73 -29.44 -15.99
N VAL A 46 10.89 -30.02 -15.14
CA VAL A 46 9.80 -30.91 -15.54
C VAL A 46 8.54 -30.06 -15.71
N GLU A 47 7.84 -30.24 -16.84
CA GLU A 47 6.57 -29.56 -17.10
C GLU A 47 5.57 -29.83 -15.97
N ASP A 48 4.95 -28.79 -15.46
CA ASP A 48 3.88 -28.88 -14.46
C ASP A 48 2.53 -28.88 -15.17
N ALA A 49 2.03 -30.07 -15.45
CA ALA A 49 0.71 -30.24 -16.07
C ALA A 49 -0.42 -29.70 -15.16
N GLU A 50 -0.21 -29.67 -13.83
CA GLU A 50 -1.20 -29.08 -12.89
C GLU A 50 -1.22 -27.56 -12.98
N ALA A 51 -0.08 -26.91 -13.23
CA ALA A 51 -0.01 -25.46 -13.44
C ALA A 51 -0.70 -25.01 -14.75
N LEU A 52 -0.75 -25.86 -15.76
CA LEU A 52 -1.47 -25.59 -17.03
C LEU A 52 -2.99 -25.67 -16.86
N ASP A 53 -3.48 -26.47 -15.92
CA ASP A 53 -4.89 -26.58 -15.56
C ASP A 53 -5.33 -25.55 -14.50
N GLU A 54 -4.40 -24.73 -13.97
CA GLU A 54 -4.72 -23.66 -13.02
C GLU A 54 -5.74 -22.70 -13.64
N VAL A 55 -6.82 -22.44 -12.91
CA VAL A 55 -7.87 -21.51 -13.32
C VAL A 55 -7.56 -20.13 -12.78
N ILE A 56 -7.20 -19.22 -13.67
CA ILE A 56 -6.93 -17.83 -13.34
C ILE A 56 -8.22 -17.02 -13.39
N VAL A 57 -8.50 -16.29 -12.31
CA VAL A 57 -9.63 -15.37 -12.23
C VAL A 57 -9.24 -14.04 -12.86
N LEU A 58 -9.87 -13.71 -13.98
CA LEU A 58 -9.71 -12.43 -14.68
C LEU A 58 -10.79 -11.41 -14.28
N GLY A 59 -11.46 -11.62 -13.15
CA GLY A 59 -12.49 -10.78 -12.56
C GLY A 59 -13.91 -11.11 -13.01
N TYR A 60 -14.28 -10.87 -14.25
CA TYR A 60 -15.60 -11.23 -14.80
C TYR A 60 -15.66 -12.65 -15.33
N VAL A 61 -14.54 -13.17 -15.76
CA VAL A 61 -14.39 -14.51 -16.34
C VAL A 61 -13.22 -15.21 -15.67
N SER A 62 -13.29 -16.54 -15.66
CA SER A 62 -12.20 -17.39 -15.21
C SER A 62 -11.76 -18.27 -16.39
N GLN A 63 -10.46 -18.35 -16.62
CA GLN A 63 -9.86 -19.11 -17.72
C GLN A 63 -8.73 -20.00 -17.21
N LYS A 64 -8.51 -21.15 -17.87
CA LYS A 64 -7.29 -21.91 -17.65
C LYS A 64 -6.06 -21.07 -18.03
N ALA A 65 -4.99 -21.16 -17.26
CA ALA A 65 -3.74 -20.44 -17.52
C ALA A 65 -3.25 -20.64 -18.97
N ALA A 66 -3.34 -21.88 -19.47
CA ALA A 66 -2.96 -22.26 -20.84
C ALA A 66 -3.79 -21.53 -21.92
N ASN A 67 -5.00 -21.08 -21.61
CA ASN A 67 -5.93 -20.45 -22.56
C ASN A 67 -5.87 -18.92 -22.55
N ILE A 68 -5.00 -18.33 -21.74
CA ILE A 68 -4.85 -16.87 -21.65
C ILE A 68 -3.86 -16.40 -22.69
N SER A 69 -4.34 -15.65 -23.69
CA SER A 69 -3.51 -15.10 -24.76
C SER A 69 -2.68 -13.87 -24.36
N GLY A 70 -2.90 -13.31 -23.17
CA GLY A 70 -2.22 -12.12 -22.66
C GLY A 70 -1.23 -12.42 -21.52
N SER A 71 -0.33 -11.48 -21.23
CA SER A 71 0.61 -11.60 -20.11
C SER A 71 -0.10 -11.38 -18.77
N VAL A 72 -0.13 -12.42 -17.96
CA VAL A 72 -0.63 -12.41 -16.58
C VAL A 72 0.48 -12.92 -15.68
N SER A 73 0.69 -12.30 -14.53
CA SER A 73 1.50 -12.86 -13.45
C SER A 73 0.60 -13.22 -12.29
N THR A 74 0.80 -14.41 -11.72
CA THR A 74 0.04 -14.90 -10.56
C THR A 74 0.95 -15.02 -9.34
N VAL A 75 0.37 -14.82 -8.16
CA VAL A 75 0.98 -15.12 -6.87
C VAL A 75 0.04 -16.05 -6.15
N SER A 76 0.52 -17.24 -5.79
CA SER A 76 -0.28 -18.25 -5.09
C SER A 76 -0.40 -17.96 -3.59
N GLU A 77 -1.32 -18.66 -2.91
CA GLU A 77 -1.45 -18.62 -1.45
C GLU A 77 -0.12 -18.91 -0.75
N GLU A 78 0.59 -19.97 -1.19
CA GLU A 78 1.85 -20.39 -0.59
C GLU A 78 2.93 -19.30 -0.72
N GLN A 79 2.99 -18.65 -1.87
CA GLN A 79 3.92 -17.54 -2.09
C GLN A 79 3.60 -16.34 -1.19
N VAL A 80 2.32 -15.96 -1.07
CA VAL A 80 1.90 -14.88 -0.15
C VAL A 80 2.26 -15.25 1.28
N GLN A 81 2.00 -16.48 1.71
CA GLN A 81 2.29 -16.92 3.08
C GLN A 81 3.79 -17.03 3.37
N SER A 82 4.61 -17.42 2.39
CA SER A 82 6.07 -17.50 2.56
C SER A 82 6.72 -16.13 2.73
N LEU A 83 6.23 -15.12 2.01
CA LEU A 83 6.72 -13.74 2.08
C LEU A 83 6.33 -13.05 3.40
N LYS A 84 5.26 -13.50 4.07
CA LYS A 84 4.69 -12.87 5.28
C LYS A 84 4.58 -11.34 5.17
N PRO A 85 3.95 -10.83 4.10
CA PRO A 85 3.94 -9.41 3.83
C PRO A 85 3.15 -8.68 4.92
N VAL A 86 3.60 -7.49 5.31
CA VAL A 86 2.85 -6.61 6.21
C VAL A 86 1.65 -6.00 5.48
N ARG A 87 1.85 -5.68 4.20
CA ARG A 87 0.85 -5.10 3.30
C ARG A 87 0.66 -6.00 2.12
N MET A 88 -0.57 -5.96 1.57
CA MET A 88 -0.89 -6.76 0.39
C MET A 88 0.02 -6.48 -0.81
N GLU A 89 0.36 -5.21 -0.98
CA GLU A 89 1.22 -4.77 -2.08
C GLU A 89 2.60 -5.40 -2.03
N ASP A 90 3.13 -5.67 -0.83
CA ASP A 90 4.45 -6.29 -0.67
C ASP A 90 4.53 -7.68 -1.34
N ALA A 91 3.39 -8.38 -1.47
CA ALA A 91 3.29 -9.63 -2.20
C ALA A 91 3.47 -9.49 -3.72
N LEU A 92 3.41 -8.28 -4.25
CA LEU A 92 3.63 -7.98 -5.68
C LEU A 92 5.10 -7.71 -6.00
N GLN A 93 5.95 -7.60 -4.99
CA GLN A 93 7.38 -7.32 -5.17
C GLN A 93 8.07 -8.46 -5.92
N GLY A 94 8.89 -8.11 -6.90
CA GLY A 94 9.62 -9.08 -7.72
C GLY A 94 8.84 -9.67 -8.89
N LEU A 95 7.55 -9.33 -9.05
CA LEU A 95 6.80 -9.77 -10.23
C LEU A 95 7.30 -9.07 -11.50
N PRO A 96 7.51 -9.81 -12.61
CA PRO A 96 7.97 -9.23 -13.86
C PRO A 96 7.05 -8.10 -14.36
N GLY A 97 7.61 -6.92 -14.62
CA GLY A 97 6.88 -5.75 -15.12
C GLY A 97 6.03 -5.03 -14.07
N VAL A 98 6.22 -5.31 -12.78
CA VAL A 98 5.64 -4.58 -11.65
C VAL A 98 6.75 -3.88 -10.88
N ASN A 99 6.67 -2.55 -10.79
CA ASN A 99 7.59 -1.75 -10.00
C ASN A 99 6.89 -1.22 -8.75
N MET A 100 7.54 -1.38 -7.62
CA MET A 100 7.06 -0.88 -6.34
C MET A 100 8.05 0.07 -5.70
N PHE A 101 7.54 1.16 -5.14
CA PHE A 101 8.31 2.15 -4.42
C PHE A 101 7.62 2.43 -3.07
N SER A 102 8.35 2.29 -1.99
CA SER A 102 7.89 2.61 -0.63
C SER A 102 8.97 3.39 0.10
N ASN A 103 8.55 4.30 0.97
CA ASN A 103 9.46 5.03 1.85
C ASN A 103 9.83 4.25 3.12
N GLY A 104 9.29 3.03 3.30
CA GLY A 104 9.61 2.16 4.44
C GLY A 104 8.95 2.53 5.76
N ALA A 105 8.20 3.62 5.85
CA ALA A 105 7.46 3.96 7.08
C ALA A 105 6.35 2.94 7.37
N PRO A 106 6.01 2.70 8.66
CA PRO A 106 4.90 1.83 9.01
C PRO A 106 3.61 2.22 8.30
N GLY A 107 2.93 1.24 7.70
CA GLY A 107 1.68 1.47 6.98
C GLY A 107 1.78 2.38 5.74
N ALA A 108 2.99 2.80 5.35
CA ALA A 108 3.16 3.66 4.18
C ALA A 108 2.63 2.98 2.92
N LYS A 109 1.85 3.72 2.15
CA LYS A 109 1.24 3.24 0.92
C LYS A 109 2.30 3.21 -0.19
N PRO A 110 2.61 2.04 -0.78
CA PRO A 110 3.56 1.99 -1.88
C PRO A 110 2.94 2.52 -3.17
N THR A 111 3.77 3.10 -4.01
CA THR A 111 3.41 3.36 -5.40
C THR A 111 3.64 2.09 -6.19
N VAL A 112 2.59 1.58 -6.84
CA VAL A 112 2.66 0.41 -7.73
C VAL A 112 2.47 0.87 -9.16
N ILE A 113 3.42 0.52 -10.03
CA ILE A 113 3.40 0.86 -11.47
C ILE A 113 3.58 -0.42 -12.28
N ILE A 114 2.65 -0.68 -13.21
CA ILE A 114 2.68 -1.83 -14.11
C ILE A 114 3.15 -1.37 -15.48
N ARG A 115 4.25 -1.97 -16.01
CA ARG A 115 4.84 -1.69 -17.32
C ARG A 115 5.26 -0.23 -17.57
N GLY A 116 5.56 0.51 -16.50
CA GLY A 116 6.08 1.87 -16.61
C GLY A 116 5.02 2.96 -16.49
N VAL A 117 5.49 4.21 -16.56
CA VAL A 117 4.66 5.42 -16.44
C VAL A 117 3.97 5.70 -17.76
N THR A 118 2.65 5.67 -17.79
CA THR A 118 1.81 5.85 -18.99
C THR A 118 1.09 7.20 -19.01
N SER A 119 0.99 7.88 -17.86
CA SER A 119 0.22 9.12 -17.71
C SER A 119 0.90 10.09 -16.74
N TYR A 120 0.78 11.38 -17.01
CA TYR A 120 1.21 12.46 -16.12
C TYR A 120 0.25 12.69 -14.95
N THR A 121 -1.00 12.21 -15.03
CA THR A 121 -2.05 12.47 -14.04
C THR A 121 -2.32 11.33 -13.07
N GLY A 122 -1.79 10.12 -13.34
CA GLY A 122 -1.93 8.97 -12.46
C GLY A 122 -1.60 7.65 -13.16
N ASN A 123 -0.88 6.79 -12.47
CA ASN A 123 -0.41 5.50 -12.99
C ASN A 123 -0.81 4.32 -12.10
N ALA A 124 -1.66 4.57 -11.10
CA ALA A 124 -2.11 3.51 -10.21
C ALA A 124 -2.95 2.47 -10.98
N PRO A 125 -2.66 1.17 -10.80
CA PRO A 125 -3.47 0.10 -11.37
C PRO A 125 -4.85 0.04 -10.74
N LEU A 126 -5.79 -0.57 -11.45
CA LEU A 126 -7.10 -0.89 -10.92
C LEU A 126 -7.01 -2.11 -10.00
N VAL A 127 -7.58 -2.04 -8.81
CA VAL A 127 -7.64 -3.16 -7.87
C VAL A 127 -9.05 -3.75 -7.86
N ILE A 128 -9.14 -5.06 -8.02
CA ILE A 128 -10.37 -5.84 -7.95
C ILE A 128 -10.22 -6.91 -6.89
N VAL A 129 -11.08 -6.91 -5.89
CA VAL A 129 -11.10 -7.92 -4.84
C VAL A 129 -12.43 -8.65 -4.85
N ASP A 130 -12.43 -9.95 -5.12
CA ASP A 130 -13.64 -10.79 -5.27
C ASP A 130 -14.68 -10.21 -6.26
N GLY A 131 -14.19 -9.49 -7.28
CA GLY A 131 -15.02 -8.82 -8.28
C GLY A 131 -15.51 -7.43 -7.86
N ILE A 132 -15.10 -6.89 -6.72
CA ILE A 132 -15.39 -5.53 -6.27
C ILE A 132 -14.21 -4.63 -6.60
N THR A 133 -14.48 -3.46 -7.13
CA THR A 133 -13.44 -2.47 -7.36
C THR A 133 -13.07 -1.76 -6.06
N LEU A 134 -11.78 -1.75 -5.75
CA LEU A 134 -11.16 -0.96 -4.69
C LEU A 134 -10.20 0.06 -5.28
N SER A 135 -9.77 1.04 -4.49
CA SER A 135 -8.59 1.84 -4.78
C SER A 135 -7.32 1.08 -4.37
N LEU A 136 -6.17 1.49 -4.88
CA LEU A 136 -4.89 0.96 -4.42
C LEU A 136 -4.71 1.23 -2.91
N ASP A 137 -5.15 2.40 -2.45
CA ASP A 137 -5.10 2.79 -1.04
C ASP A 137 -5.89 1.86 -0.11
N ASP A 138 -7.00 1.29 -0.62
CA ASP A 138 -7.83 0.36 0.16
C ASP A 138 -7.21 -1.05 0.28
N MET A 139 -6.12 -1.35 -0.43
CA MET A 139 -5.42 -2.63 -0.29
C MET A 139 -4.84 -2.82 1.11
N ASN A 140 -4.41 -1.75 1.78
CA ASN A 140 -3.96 -1.81 3.18
C ASN A 140 -5.04 -2.33 4.15
N ALA A 141 -6.31 -2.28 3.75
CA ALA A 141 -7.43 -2.83 4.53
C ALA A 141 -7.54 -4.37 4.42
N LEU A 142 -6.73 -5.03 3.56
CA LEU A 142 -6.73 -6.48 3.37
C LEU A 142 -5.71 -7.14 4.29
N ASP A 143 -6.10 -8.27 4.87
CA ASP A 143 -5.15 -9.13 5.57
C ASP A 143 -4.52 -10.11 4.56
N PRO A 144 -3.19 -10.16 4.44
CA PRO A 144 -2.53 -11.11 3.54
C PRO A 144 -2.86 -12.56 3.83
N SER A 145 -3.17 -12.91 5.08
CA SER A 145 -3.54 -14.29 5.46
C SER A 145 -4.86 -14.76 4.87
N ASP A 146 -5.73 -13.81 4.44
CA ASP A 146 -7.02 -14.09 3.82
C ASP A 146 -6.96 -14.32 2.30
N ILE A 147 -5.77 -14.20 1.69
CA ILE A 147 -5.62 -14.25 0.24
C ILE A 147 -5.43 -15.67 -0.24
N GLU A 148 -6.14 -16.02 -1.30
CA GLU A 148 -6.02 -17.27 -2.05
C GLU A 148 -5.07 -17.10 -3.24
N SER A 149 -5.25 -16.01 -4.01
CA SER A 149 -4.40 -15.71 -5.16
C SER A 149 -4.43 -14.24 -5.54
N ILE A 150 -3.36 -13.78 -6.22
CA ILE A 150 -3.29 -12.47 -6.84
C ILE A 150 -2.92 -12.65 -8.31
N SER A 151 -3.68 -12.03 -9.21
CA SER A 151 -3.39 -12.02 -10.65
C SER A 151 -3.17 -10.59 -11.11
N VAL A 152 -2.05 -10.33 -11.78
CA VAL A 152 -1.71 -9.03 -12.33
C VAL A 152 -1.87 -9.07 -13.84
N LEU A 153 -2.89 -8.36 -14.35
CA LEU A 153 -3.23 -8.27 -15.78
C LEU A 153 -2.48 -7.07 -16.36
N LYS A 154 -1.58 -7.34 -17.30
CA LYS A 154 -0.65 -6.35 -17.83
C LYS A 154 -0.95 -5.92 -19.27
N ASP A 155 -1.65 -6.73 -20.03
CA ASP A 155 -1.94 -6.50 -21.44
C ASP A 155 -3.35 -5.97 -21.70
N ALA A 156 -3.50 -5.19 -22.77
CA ALA A 156 -4.79 -4.66 -23.20
C ALA A 156 -5.83 -5.76 -23.45
N SER A 157 -5.42 -6.92 -24.00
CA SER A 157 -6.30 -8.07 -24.25
C SER A 157 -6.92 -8.64 -22.97
N THR A 158 -6.19 -8.61 -21.84
CA THR A 158 -6.67 -9.07 -20.53
C THR A 158 -7.41 -7.96 -19.76
N THR A 159 -7.04 -6.69 -19.97
CA THR A 159 -7.63 -5.56 -19.24
C THR A 159 -8.80 -4.90 -19.96
N ALA A 160 -9.11 -5.25 -21.23
CA ALA A 160 -10.20 -4.67 -22.02
C ALA A 160 -11.58 -4.76 -21.34
N LEU A 161 -11.85 -5.84 -20.58
CA LEU A 161 -13.09 -5.98 -19.79
C LEU A 161 -13.24 -4.89 -18.71
N TYR A 162 -12.18 -4.21 -18.33
CA TYR A 162 -12.18 -3.12 -17.35
C TYR A 162 -12.21 -1.72 -17.98
N GLY A 163 -12.16 -1.65 -19.33
CA GLY A 163 -12.27 -0.42 -20.11
C GLY A 163 -11.19 0.60 -19.74
N VAL A 164 -11.56 1.88 -19.73
CA VAL A 164 -10.63 2.98 -19.40
C VAL A 164 -9.88 2.80 -18.08
N ARG A 165 -10.49 2.11 -17.11
CA ARG A 165 -9.87 1.89 -15.79
C ARG A 165 -8.77 0.84 -15.80
N GLY A 166 -8.75 -0.05 -16.78
CA GLY A 166 -7.72 -1.08 -16.96
C GLY A 166 -6.47 -0.57 -17.68
N GLY A 167 -6.43 0.70 -18.10
CA GLY A 167 -5.32 1.26 -18.90
C GLY A 167 -3.94 1.19 -18.23
N ASN A 168 -3.88 1.27 -16.91
CA ASN A 168 -2.65 1.17 -16.12
C ASN A 168 -2.39 -0.26 -15.58
N GLY A 169 -3.09 -1.28 -16.10
CA GLY A 169 -3.09 -2.64 -15.57
C GLY A 169 -4.15 -2.86 -14.50
N VAL A 170 -4.37 -4.13 -14.19
CA VAL A 170 -5.38 -4.54 -13.19
C VAL A 170 -4.77 -5.57 -12.25
N ILE A 171 -4.96 -5.38 -10.96
CA ILE A 171 -4.63 -6.34 -9.91
C ILE A 171 -5.93 -7.00 -9.47
N VAL A 172 -6.06 -8.30 -9.71
CA VAL A 172 -7.22 -9.11 -9.30
C VAL A 172 -6.81 -9.95 -8.11
N ILE A 173 -7.48 -9.76 -6.99
CA ILE A 173 -7.24 -10.49 -5.74
C ILE A 173 -8.44 -11.40 -5.50
N THR A 174 -8.17 -12.68 -5.36
CA THR A 174 -9.13 -13.68 -4.90
C THR A 174 -8.83 -13.99 -3.45
N THR A 175 -9.87 -13.99 -2.66
CA THR A 175 -9.74 -14.23 -1.23
C THR A 175 -10.28 -15.61 -0.87
N LYS A 176 -9.75 -16.21 0.20
CA LYS A 176 -10.13 -17.55 0.67
C LYS A 176 -11.62 -17.72 0.84
N SER A 177 -12.10 -18.87 0.49
CA SER A 177 -13.48 -19.31 0.65
C SER A 177 -13.52 -20.66 1.37
N GLY A 178 -14.68 -21.03 1.90
CA GLY A 178 -14.86 -22.38 2.46
C GLY A 178 -15.16 -23.40 1.36
N ASN A 179 -14.82 -24.64 1.63
CA ASN A 179 -15.15 -25.76 0.76
C ASN A 179 -16.44 -26.46 1.24
N ARG A 180 -17.19 -27.01 0.29
CA ARG A 180 -18.37 -27.80 0.59
C ARG A 180 -17.99 -29.21 1.07
N ASN A 181 -18.91 -29.85 1.80
CA ASN A 181 -18.72 -31.20 2.35
C ASN A 181 -17.39 -31.34 3.12
N GLN A 182 -17.03 -30.27 3.84
CA GLN A 182 -15.82 -30.23 4.64
C GLN A 182 -16.17 -29.87 6.08
N ASP A 183 -15.63 -30.65 7.01
CA ASP A 183 -15.70 -30.35 8.43
C ASP A 183 -15.02 -29.00 8.75
N ALA A 184 -15.41 -28.40 9.85
CA ALA A 184 -14.84 -27.12 10.28
C ALA A 184 -13.33 -27.23 10.50
N LYS A 185 -12.55 -26.48 9.73
CA LYS A 185 -11.10 -26.34 9.87
C LYS A 185 -10.79 -25.00 10.52
N PHE A 186 -10.05 -25.04 11.61
CA PHE A 186 -9.57 -23.86 12.31
C PHE A 186 -8.09 -23.65 12.00
N SER A 187 -7.69 -22.40 11.74
CA SER A 187 -6.29 -22.02 11.57
C SER A 187 -5.99 -20.86 12.50
N PHE A 188 -4.83 -20.93 13.14
CA PHE A 188 -4.27 -19.85 13.95
C PHE A 188 -2.84 -19.60 13.51
N ASN A 189 -2.53 -18.39 13.10
CA ASN A 189 -1.20 -17.97 12.71
C ASN A 189 -0.75 -16.82 13.59
N THR A 190 0.48 -16.86 14.04
CA THR A 190 1.12 -15.77 14.77
C THR A 190 2.54 -15.60 14.29
N SER A 191 2.97 -14.36 14.14
CA SER A 191 4.35 -14.04 13.85
C SER A 191 4.80 -12.85 14.68
N TYR A 192 6.06 -12.89 15.08
CA TYR A 192 6.77 -11.81 15.73
C TYR A 192 8.08 -11.60 14.98
N GLY A 193 8.39 -10.37 14.64
CA GLY A 193 9.63 -9.96 14.03
C GLY A 193 10.19 -8.71 14.66
N GLN A 194 11.47 -8.48 14.46
CA GLN A 194 12.14 -7.25 14.80
C GLN A 194 12.72 -6.64 13.53
N GLN A 195 12.55 -5.35 13.38
CA GLN A 195 13.02 -4.59 12.22
C GLN A 195 14.19 -3.71 12.66
N SER A 196 15.18 -3.59 11.78
CA SER A 196 16.31 -2.68 11.94
C SER A 196 16.66 -2.04 10.60
N PRO A 197 17.30 -0.86 10.58
CA PRO A 197 17.83 -0.30 9.35
C PRO A 197 18.86 -1.26 8.72
N GLU A 198 18.76 -1.50 7.43
CA GLU A 198 19.71 -2.36 6.70
C GLU A 198 21.12 -1.77 6.73
N LYS A 199 21.23 -0.45 6.51
CA LYS A 199 22.48 0.29 6.64
C LYS A 199 22.23 1.77 6.87
N THR A 200 23.21 2.46 7.43
CA THR A 200 23.24 3.91 7.57
C THR A 200 24.13 4.55 6.50
N ILE A 201 23.94 5.82 6.25
CA ILE A 201 24.79 6.60 5.33
C ILE A 201 26.03 7.04 6.07
N GLY A 202 27.21 6.86 5.46
CA GLY A 202 28.47 7.36 6.02
C GLY A 202 28.48 8.90 6.06
N VAL A 203 28.61 9.46 7.25
CA VAL A 203 28.71 10.92 7.48
C VAL A 203 30.00 11.23 8.22
N LEU A 204 30.45 12.49 8.16
CA LEU A 204 31.64 12.96 8.89
C LEU A 204 31.38 12.96 10.40
N ASN A 205 32.40 12.60 11.18
CA ASN A 205 32.37 12.82 12.61
C ASN A 205 32.66 14.30 12.94
N ALA A 206 32.54 14.70 14.22
CA ALA A 206 32.66 16.11 14.61
C ALA A 206 34.06 16.70 14.30
N THR A 207 35.13 15.95 14.48
CA THR A 207 36.48 16.41 14.14
C THR A 207 36.69 16.58 12.65
N GLU A 208 36.25 15.61 11.83
CA GLU A 208 36.34 15.66 10.38
C GLU A 208 35.46 16.79 9.81
N TYR A 209 34.26 16.95 10.33
CA TYR A 209 33.32 18.02 9.94
C TYR A 209 33.91 19.40 10.22
N ALA A 210 34.46 19.62 11.44
CA ALA A 210 35.08 20.87 11.83
C ALA A 210 36.35 21.17 11.00
N ALA A 211 37.13 20.15 10.67
CA ALA A 211 38.34 20.31 9.84
C ALA A 211 37.96 20.79 8.42
N ILE A 212 36.95 20.17 7.78
CA ILE A 212 36.47 20.56 6.43
C ILE A 212 35.90 21.97 6.45
N LEU A 213 35.11 22.34 7.46
CA LEU A 213 34.57 23.67 7.56
C LEU A 213 35.64 24.74 7.77
N ASN A 214 36.65 24.42 8.56
CA ASN A 214 37.84 25.29 8.72
C ASN A 214 38.58 25.49 7.40
N GLU A 215 38.81 24.40 6.65
CA GLU A 215 39.47 24.46 5.34
C GLU A 215 38.67 25.30 4.36
N MET A 216 37.33 25.08 4.30
CA MET A 216 36.43 25.85 3.46
C MET A 216 36.46 27.35 3.80
N SER A 217 36.40 27.70 5.08
CA SER A 217 36.45 29.08 5.55
C SER A 217 37.77 29.78 5.20
N VAL A 218 38.90 29.13 5.52
CA VAL A 218 40.25 29.68 5.26
C VAL A 218 40.47 29.81 3.75
N SER A 219 40.09 28.84 2.94
CA SER A 219 40.17 28.90 1.47
C SER A 219 39.37 30.04 0.88
N SER A 220 38.30 30.45 1.54
CA SER A 220 37.48 31.61 1.19
C SER A 220 37.96 32.93 1.77
N GLY A 221 39.11 32.95 2.46
CA GLY A 221 39.70 34.12 3.11
C GLY A 221 39.10 34.45 4.49
N GLY A 222 38.31 33.53 5.08
CA GLY A 222 37.72 33.67 6.41
C GLY A 222 38.64 33.16 7.53
N ALA A 223 38.22 33.32 8.80
CA ALA A 223 38.86 32.78 9.98
C ALA A 223 38.46 31.30 10.21
N LEU A 224 39.19 30.62 11.09
CA LEU A 224 38.80 29.28 11.55
C LEU A 224 37.45 29.35 12.25
N ILE A 225 36.51 28.52 11.82
CA ILE A 225 35.18 28.38 12.43
C ILE A 225 35.30 27.66 13.76
N TYR A 226 36.14 26.63 13.79
CA TYR A 226 36.48 25.83 14.98
C TYR A 226 37.97 26.01 15.30
N PRO A 227 38.35 26.97 16.16
CA PRO A 227 39.76 27.22 16.47
C PRO A 227 40.50 26.03 17.13
N ASP A 228 39.78 25.22 17.90
CA ASP A 228 40.27 23.98 18.49
C ASP A 228 39.38 22.81 18.14
N ILE A 229 39.88 21.89 17.33
CA ILE A 229 39.21 20.67 16.92
C ILE A 229 39.68 19.42 17.69
N SER A 230 40.70 19.57 18.56
CA SER A 230 41.36 18.42 19.22
C SER A 230 40.45 17.70 20.21
N ASN A 231 39.48 18.39 20.79
CA ASN A 231 38.58 17.87 21.81
C ASN A 231 37.19 17.51 21.33
N LEU A 232 36.89 17.65 20.02
CA LEU A 232 35.56 17.37 19.46
C LEU A 232 35.25 15.87 19.40
N GLY A 233 36.28 15.03 19.25
CA GLY A 233 36.12 13.58 19.17
C GLY A 233 35.19 13.15 18.00
N LYS A 234 34.37 12.15 18.26
CA LYS A 234 33.35 11.69 17.26
C LYS A 234 32.11 12.58 17.19
N GLY A 235 31.81 13.27 18.31
CA GLY A 235 30.59 14.06 18.41
C GLY A 235 29.31 13.20 18.37
N THR A 236 28.21 13.80 17.93
CA THR A 236 26.89 13.17 17.89
C THR A 236 26.70 12.43 16.57
N ASP A 237 26.44 11.13 16.65
CA ASP A 237 25.98 10.31 15.51
C ASP A 237 24.45 10.35 15.45
N TRP A 238 23.94 11.34 14.72
CA TRP A 238 22.50 11.62 14.64
C TRP A 238 21.67 10.45 14.09
N GLN A 239 22.27 9.60 13.26
CA GLN A 239 21.57 8.40 12.77
C GLN A 239 21.37 7.38 13.87
N LYS A 240 22.37 7.21 14.78
CA LYS A 240 22.20 6.33 15.95
C LYS A 240 21.20 6.87 16.96
N GLU A 241 21.12 8.19 17.10
CA GLU A 241 20.14 8.81 18.02
C GLU A 241 18.71 8.60 17.54
N ILE A 242 18.46 8.66 16.23
CA ILE A 242 17.10 8.56 15.69
C ILE A 242 16.65 7.14 15.37
N PHE A 243 17.57 6.20 15.06
CA PHE A 243 17.19 4.86 14.64
C PHE A 243 17.12 3.85 15.78
N ARG A 244 16.10 3.00 15.72
CA ARG A 244 15.96 1.80 16.55
C ARG A 244 16.42 0.58 15.75
N ILE A 245 16.96 -0.41 16.47
CA ILE A 245 17.40 -1.69 15.88
C ILE A 245 16.50 -2.87 16.27
N ASP A 246 15.38 -2.60 16.96
CA ASP A 246 14.51 -3.60 17.57
C ASP A 246 13.01 -3.26 17.40
N ALA A 247 12.66 -2.53 16.34
CA ALA A 247 11.27 -2.14 16.11
C ALA A 247 10.38 -3.37 15.90
N PRO A 248 9.37 -3.62 16.76
CA PRO A 248 8.57 -4.82 16.69
C PRO A 248 7.60 -4.80 15.51
N LEU A 249 7.42 -5.98 14.94
CA LEU A 249 6.39 -6.31 13.96
C LEU A 249 5.66 -7.55 14.47
N VAL A 250 4.36 -7.42 14.69
CA VAL A 250 3.52 -8.53 15.16
C VAL A 250 2.36 -8.76 14.19
N SER A 251 1.99 -10.03 13.99
CA SER A 251 0.78 -10.39 13.25
C SER A 251 0.14 -11.61 13.89
N HIS A 252 -1.18 -11.53 14.06
CA HIS A 252 -2.00 -12.61 14.58
C HIS A 252 -3.22 -12.77 13.68
N SER A 253 -3.53 -13.98 13.25
CA SER A 253 -4.76 -14.28 12.53
C SER A 253 -5.37 -15.58 12.99
N ILE A 254 -6.70 -15.59 13.05
CA ILE A 254 -7.50 -16.78 13.29
C ILE A 254 -8.54 -16.89 12.20
N SER A 255 -8.75 -18.09 11.70
CA SER A 255 -9.81 -18.35 10.73
C SER A 255 -10.51 -19.68 10.99
N ALA A 256 -11.76 -19.74 10.52
CA ALA A 256 -12.58 -20.96 10.49
C ALA A 256 -13.20 -21.10 9.11
N SER A 257 -13.06 -22.28 8.50
CA SER A 257 -13.67 -22.59 7.21
C SER A 257 -14.31 -23.98 7.25
N GLY A 258 -15.34 -24.18 6.44
CA GLY A 258 -16.02 -25.46 6.35
C GLY A 258 -17.27 -25.35 5.49
N GLY A 259 -18.05 -26.43 5.45
CA GLY A 259 -19.31 -26.40 4.72
C GLY A 259 -20.06 -27.71 4.69
N SER A 260 -21.35 -27.60 4.47
CA SER A 260 -22.26 -28.70 4.17
C SER A 260 -22.35 -28.93 2.65
N GLU A 261 -23.23 -29.82 2.22
CA GLU A 261 -23.53 -30.05 0.80
C GLU A 261 -23.95 -28.75 0.06
N LYS A 262 -24.72 -27.90 0.71
CA LYS A 262 -25.31 -26.69 0.09
C LYS A 262 -24.64 -25.40 0.47
N THR A 263 -23.91 -25.36 1.55
CA THR A 263 -23.35 -24.11 2.10
C THR A 263 -21.87 -24.27 2.39
N SER A 264 -21.06 -23.27 2.07
CA SER A 264 -19.70 -23.15 2.54
C SER A 264 -19.48 -21.78 3.18
N TYR A 265 -18.56 -21.73 4.15
CA TYR A 265 -18.23 -20.51 4.87
C TYR A 265 -16.73 -20.38 5.12
N TYR A 266 -16.29 -19.14 5.19
CA TYR A 266 -14.97 -18.75 5.68
C TYR A 266 -15.13 -17.50 6.55
N VAL A 267 -14.63 -17.54 7.77
CA VAL A 267 -14.64 -16.42 8.70
C VAL A 267 -13.24 -16.23 9.25
N SER A 268 -12.74 -15.00 9.29
CA SER A 268 -11.42 -14.69 9.84
C SER A 268 -11.44 -13.40 10.65
N ALA A 269 -10.48 -13.31 11.56
CA ALA A 269 -10.11 -12.09 12.25
C ALA A 269 -8.59 -12.00 12.31
N GLY A 270 -8.05 -10.79 12.08
CA GLY A 270 -6.62 -10.55 12.04
C GLY A 270 -6.24 -9.26 12.76
N PHE A 271 -5.02 -9.24 13.27
CA PHE A 271 -4.36 -8.06 13.82
C PHE A 271 -2.92 -8.01 13.31
N THR A 272 -2.49 -6.84 12.83
CA THR A 272 -1.10 -6.56 12.48
C THR A 272 -0.69 -5.25 13.15
N GLY A 273 0.43 -5.27 13.88
CA GLY A 273 1.04 -4.10 14.48
C GLY A 273 2.49 -3.96 14.02
N GLN A 274 2.85 -2.78 13.54
CA GLN A 274 4.19 -2.42 13.10
C GLN A 274 4.61 -1.11 13.77
N GLU A 275 5.72 -1.11 14.50
CA GLU A 275 6.35 0.12 14.97
C GLU A 275 7.43 0.59 13.99
N GLY A 276 7.69 1.89 13.95
CA GLY A 276 8.68 2.48 13.06
C GLY A 276 10.12 2.28 13.54
N LEU A 277 11.04 2.46 12.59
CA LEU A 277 12.48 2.43 12.84
C LEU A 277 13.02 3.72 13.49
N ILE A 278 12.20 4.78 13.54
CA ILE A 278 12.56 6.04 14.20
C ILE A 278 12.22 5.94 15.69
N TYR A 279 13.08 6.48 16.53
CA TYR A 279 12.89 6.52 17.98
C TYR A 279 11.54 7.16 18.35
N GLY A 280 10.96 6.72 19.48
CA GLY A 280 9.66 7.19 19.94
C GLY A 280 8.54 6.19 19.60
N LYS A 281 8.25 5.31 20.57
CA LYS A 281 7.34 4.17 20.42
C LYS A 281 5.94 4.54 19.88
N ASP A 282 5.39 5.66 20.31
CA ASP A 282 4.03 6.10 19.96
C ASP A 282 4.02 7.16 18.85
N LYS A 283 5.17 7.43 18.23
CA LYS A 283 5.32 8.49 17.23
C LYS A 283 5.26 8.01 15.79
N GLN A 284 5.55 6.73 15.57
CA GLN A 284 5.50 6.12 14.25
C GLN A 284 5.05 4.67 14.36
N PHE A 285 3.81 4.41 14.02
CA PHE A 285 3.23 3.07 14.08
C PHE A 285 2.13 2.87 13.04
N PHE A 286 1.82 1.61 12.79
CA PHE A 286 0.68 1.16 12.00
C PHE A 286 0.04 -0.05 12.67
N ASN A 287 -1.26 0.04 12.95
CA ASN A 287 -2.06 -1.05 13.49
C ASN A 287 -3.25 -1.32 12.58
N ARG A 288 -3.42 -2.57 12.19
CA ARG A 288 -4.56 -3.03 11.38
C ARG A 288 -5.31 -4.12 12.12
N SER A 289 -6.62 -3.93 12.31
CA SER A 289 -7.54 -4.97 12.74
C SER A 289 -8.51 -5.30 11.62
N THR A 290 -8.70 -6.57 11.31
CA THR A 290 -9.57 -7.03 10.23
C THR A 290 -10.57 -8.06 10.73
N PHE A 291 -11.74 -8.05 10.12
CA PHE A 291 -12.75 -9.11 10.25
C PHE A 291 -13.35 -9.39 8.88
N ARG A 292 -13.51 -10.67 8.56
CA ARG A 292 -14.09 -11.11 7.30
C ARG A 292 -15.04 -12.26 7.48
N ALA A 293 -16.11 -12.26 6.68
CA ALA A 293 -17.08 -13.36 6.62
C ALA A 293 -17.56 -13.57 5.19
N ASN A 294 -17.34 -14.77 4.66
CA ASN A 294 -17.76 -15.22 3.35
C ASN A 294 -18.72 -16.39 3.49
N PHE A 295 -19.84 -16.32 2.81
CA PHE A 295 -20.85 -17.36 2.76
C PHE A 295 -21.27 -17.63 1.32
N ASN A 296 -21.26 -18.90 0.93
CA ASN A 296 -21.79 -19.35 -0.35
C ASN A 296 -22.86 -20.40 -0.07
N THR A 297 -24.09 -20.21 -0.55
CA THR A 297 -25.17 -21.16 -0.32
C THR A 297 -26.04 -21.36 -1.54
N ASP A 298 -26.44 -22.59 -1.80
CA ASP A 298 -27.45 -22.90 -2.81
C ASP A 298 -28.83 -22.73 -2.24
N LEU A 299 -29.53 -21.69 -2.68
CA LEU A 299 -30.93 -21.44 -2.32
C LEU A 299 -31.88 -22.44 -3.02
N SER A 300 -31.47 -22.91 -4.20
CA SER A 300 -32.12 -24.00 -4.94
C SER A 300 -31.10 -24.71 -5.84
N SER A 301 -31.53 -25.73 -6.59
CA SER A 301 -30.67 -26.42 -7.57
C SER A 301 -30.17 -25.52 -8.71
N LYS A 302 -30.75 -24.31 -8.88
CA LYS A 302 -30.40 -23.36 -9.94
C LYS A 302 -29.97 -22.00 -9.42
N LEU A 303 -30.17 -21.70 -8.13
CA LEU A 303 -29.92 -20.38 -7.57
C LEU A 303 -28.92 -20.46 -6.42
N LYS A 304 -27.81 -19.78 -6.57
CA LYS A 304 -26.75 -19.64 -5.56
C LYS A 304 -26.66 -18.21 -5.06
N LEU A 305 -26.54 -18.05 -3.75
CA LEU A 305 -26.24 -16.78 -3.08
C LEU A 305 -24.78 -16.78 -2.60
N ILE A 306 -24.05 -15.71 -2.91
CA ILE A 306 -22.69 -15.45 -2.43
C ILE A 306 -22.73 -14.13 -1.69
N VAL A 307 -22.25 -14.15 -0.44
CA VAL A 307 -22.13 -12.96 0.42
C VAL A 307 -20.72 -12.90 0.97
N ASN A 308 -20.00 -11.85 0.62
CA ASN A 308 -18.66 -11.57 1.15
C ASN A 308 -18.71 -10.22 1.84
N ASN A 309 -18.31 -10.17 3.10
CA ASN A 309 -18.21 -8.93 3.87
C ASN A 309 -16.85 -8.84 4.56
N ARG A 310 -16.35 -7.63 4.64
CA ARG A 310 -15.08 -7.32 5.27
C ARG A 310 -15.18 -6.00 6.00
N PHE A 311 -14.63 -5.98 7.20
CA PHE A 311 -14.41 -4.80 8.02
C PHE A 311 -12.92 -4.68 8.30
N SER A 312 -12.38 -3.45 8.28
CA SER A 312 -11.04 -3.16 8.78
C SER A 312 -11.02 -1.84 9.52
N ASN A 313 -10.20 -1.78 10.56
CA ASN A 313 -9.80 -0.57 11.27
C ASN A 313 -8.29 -0.43 11.14
N LEU A 314 -7.83 0.70 10.61
CA LEU A 314 -6.42 1.07 10.50
C LEU A 314 -6.18 2.26 11.42
N LYS A 315 -5.16 2.16 12.28
CA LYS A 315 -4.64 3.27 13.07
C LYS A 315 -3.18 3.46 12.72
N ASP A 316 -2.80 4.68 12.43
CA ASP A 316 -1.45 5.02 12.05
C ASP A 316 -1.02 6.37 12.63
N SER A 317 0.28 6.50 12.84
CA SER A 317 0.95 7.75 13.13
C SER A 317 2.25 7.80 12.35
N GLY A 318 2.59 8.96 11.83
CA GLY A 318 3.79 9.18 11.05
C GLY A 318 4.59 10.37 11.54
N LEU A 319 5.87 10.36 11.23
CA LEU A 319 6.80 11.45 11.48
C LEU A 319 7.08 12.18 10.17
N GLY A 320 7.30 13.49 10.25
CA GLY A 320 7.79 14.28 9.12
C GLY A 320 9.24 13.91 8.74
N ASP A 321 9.92 14.79 8.03
CA ASP A 321 11.24 14.55 7.44
C ASP A 321 12.38 14.59 8.48
N ILE A 322 12.42 13.57 9.34
CA ILE A 322 13.40 13.42 10.41
C ILE A 322 14.78 13.05 9.86
N ILE A 323 14.80 12.18 8.83
CA ILE A 323 16.05 11.66 8.27
C ILE A 323 16.87 12.78 7.62
N PHE A 324 16.20 13.69 6.89
CA PHE A 324 16.87 14.85 6.31
C PHE A 324 17.57 15.69 7.39
N ASN A 325 16.87 15.99 8.48
CA ASN A 325 17.47 16.76 9.57
C ASN A 325 18.61 16.00 10.25
N ALA A 326 18.49 14.70 10.45
CA ALA A 326 19.55 13.88 11.05
C ALA A 326 20.82 13.79 10.19
N LEU A 327 20.69 13.76 8.86
CA LEU A 327 21.82 13.72 7.95
C LEU A 327 22.54 15.07 7.80
N ASN A 328 21.83 16.18 8.04
CA ASN A 328 22.35 17.52 7.87
C ASN A 328 22.65 18.25 9.19
N MET A 329 22.25 17.69 10.33
CA MET A 329 22.57 18.26 11.63
C MET A 329 24.06 18.13 11.93
N SER A 330 24.67 19.22 12.41
CA SER A 330 26.09 19.22 12.74
C SER A 330 26.43 18.16 13.80
N PRO A 331 27.43 17.31 13.57
CA PRO A 331 27.87 16.34 14.57
C PRO A 331 28.59 17.00 15.77
N THR A 332 28.91 18.30 15.70
CA THR A 332 29.44 19.07 16.84
C THR A 332 28.35 19.54 17.81
N THR A 333 27.08 19.42 17.42
CA THR A 333 25.94 19.79 18.26
C THR A 333 25.50 18.59 19.09
N PRO A 334 25.39 18.69 20.42
CA PRO A 334 24.87 17.60 21.26
C PRO A 334 23.37 17.46 21.11
N VAL A 335 22.79 16.34 21.58
CA VAL A 335 21.33 16.15 21.59
C VAL A 335 20.66 17.15 22.54
N PHE A 336 21.23 17.34 23.72
CA PHE A 336 20.74 18.24 24.75
C PHE A 336 21.77 19.33 25.07
N ALA A 337 21.29 20.51 25.34
CA ALA A 337 22.07 21.61 25.91
C ALA A 337 22.32 21.37 27.41
N ASP A 338 23.20 22.18 28.01
CA ASP A 338 23.60 22.06 29.42
C ASP A 338 22.44 22.24 30.41
N ASP A 339 21.39 22.95 30.00
CA ASP A 339 20.15 23.16 30.78
C ASP A 339 19.15 22.01 30.65
N GLY A 340 19.46 20.97 29.87
CA GLY A 340 18.59 19.83 29.61
C GLY A 340 17.58 20.03 28.51
N SER A 341 17.51 21.20 27.89
CA SER A 341 16.68 21.44 26.70
C SER A 341 17.33 20.77 25.47
N TYR A 342 16.56 20.56 24.40
CA TYR A 342 17.14 20.12 23.13
C TYR A 342 18.05 21.20 22.56
N ALA A 343 19.30 20.81 22.21
CA ALA A 343 20.22 21.75 21.63
C ALA A 343 19.72 22.24 20.25
N ILE A 344 19.88 23.53 20.01
CA ILE A 344 19.53 24.15 18.71
C ILE A 344 20.72 24.04 17.74
N SER A 345 20.44 24.07 16.45
CA SER A 345 21.46 24.07 15.40
C SER A 345 22.38 25.30 15.53
N ASN A 346 23.62 25.14 15.11
CA ASN A 346 24.56 26.25 15.07
C ASN A 346 24.25 27.23 13.93
N THR A 347 24.98 28.34 13.88
CA THR A 347 24.78 29.41 12.88
C THR A 347 25.07 28.98 11.43
N ILE A 348 25.72 27.82 11.23
CA ILE A 348 26.09 27.32 9.89
C ILE A 348 24.96 26.50 9.30
N THR A 349 24.22 25.78 10.14
CA THR A 349 23.11 24.91 9.75
C THR A 349 21.80 25.36 10.41
N GLN A 350 21.54 26.67 10.38
CA GLN A 350 20.37 27.29 11.05
C GLN A 350 19.03 26.70 10.59
N GLU A 351 18.93 26.27 9.33
CA GLU A 351 17.75 25.66 8.75
C GLU A 351 17.48 24.23 9.23
N ILE A 352 18.45 23.59 9.89
CA ILE A 352 18.35 22.20 10.35
C ILE A 352 17.81 22.18 11.79
N LYS A 353 16.79 21.36 12.01
CA LYS A 353 16.16 21.17 13.31
C LYS A 353 16.81 19.99 14.03
N ASN A 354 16.95 20.09 15.35
CA ASN A 354 17.35 18.95 16.15
C ASN A 354 16.36 17.80 15.95
N PRO A 355 16.79 16.66 15.39
CA PRO A 355 15.88 15.57 15.03
C PRO A 355 15.15 14.98 16.24
N MET A 356 15.82 14.91 17.40
CA MET A 356 15.22 14.37 18.62
C MET A 356 14.15 15.31 19.19
N ALA A 357 14.37 16.63 19.09
CA ALA A 357 13.35 17.62 19.43
C ALA A 357 12.13 17.51 18.49
N GLN A 358 12.37 17.31 17.20
CA GLN A 358 11.32 17.14 16.22
C GLN A 358 10.49 15.89 16.49
N ILE A 359 11.12 14.74 16.77
CA ILE A 359 10.44 13.50 17.15
C ILE A 359 9.58 13.72 18.40
N SER A 360 10.15 14.31 19.44
CA SER A 360 9.46 14.56 20.71
C SER A 360 8.19 15.42 20.51
N ASN A 361 8.25 16.38 19.62
CA ASN A 361 7.18 17.37 19.37
C ASN A 361 6.29 17.04 18.15
N SER A 362 6.39 15.85 17.59
CA SER A 362 5.49 15.39 16.54
C SER A 362 4.30 14.66 17.11
N TYR A 363 3.10 15.10 16.76
CA TYR A 363 1.83 14.50 17.18
C TYR A 363 0.87 14.43 16.01
N GLY A 364 0.42 13.23 15.70
CA GLY A 364 -0.58 12.98 14.68
C GLY A 364 -1.12 11.57 14.78
N GLU A 365 -2.41 11.41 14.54
CA GLU A 365 -3.08 10.10 14.52
C GLU A 365 -4.06 10.06 13.36
N GLY A 366 -3.96 9.00 12.56
CA GLY A 366 -4.93 8.59 11.56
C GLY A 366 -5.76 7.42 12.04
N ASN A 367 -7.06 7.42 11.76
CA ASN A 367 -7.96 6.31 12.00
C ASN A 367 -8.88 6.11 10.80
N THR A 368 -8.72 4.99 10.10
CA THR A 368 -9.51 4.64 8.92
C THR A 368 -10.33 3.39 9.18
N ASN A 369 -11.65 3.51 9.04
CA ASN A 369 -12.58 2.40 9.11
C ASN A 369 -13.12 2.09 7.72
N THR A 370 -12.98 0.85 7.26
CA THR A 370 -13.48 0.40 5.96
C THR A 370 -14.45 -0.76 6.14
N ILE A 371 -15.64 -0.62 5.53
CA ILE A 371 -16.60 -1.72 5.36
C ILE A 371 -16.74 -1.94 3.86
N SER A 372 -16.48 -3.14 3.39
CA SER A 372 -16.65 -3.48 1.97
C SER A 372 -17.18 -4.90 1.80
N GLY A 373 -17.89 -5.12 0.72
CA GLY A 373 -18.45 -6.43 0.48
C GLY A 373 -19.25 -6.54 -0.79
N LYS A 374 -19.73 -7.75 -1.05
CA LYS A 374 -20.66 -8.05 -2.15
C LYS A 374 -21.79 -8.96 -1.73
N ILE A 375 -22.90 -8.79 -2.41
CA ILE A 375 -24.01 -9.75 -2.46
C ILE A 375 -24.20 -10.12 -3.93
N GLU A 376 -24.11 -11.41 -4.24
CA GLU A 376 -24.19 -11.92 -5.60
C GLU A 376 -25.18 -13.08 -5.67
N LEU A 377 -26.09 -13.02 -6.64
CA LEU A 377 -27.00 -14.08 -7.01
C LEU A 377 -26.53 -14.66 -8.35
N GLN A 378 -26.26 -15.95 -8.39
CA GLN A 378 -25.94 -16.70 -9.60
C GLN A 378 -27.11 -17.61 -9.92
N TYR A 379 -27.66 -17.50 -11.14
CA TYR A 379 -28.80 -18.26 -11.60
C TYR A 379 -28.45 -19.06 -12.85
N ASP A 380 -28.53 -20.38 -12.76
CA ASP A 380 -28.37 -21.30 -13.88
C ASP A 380 -29.70 -21.36 -14.67
N LEU A 381 -29.86 -20.41 -15.61
CA LEU A 381 -31.11 -20.27 -16.41
C LEU A 381 -31.31 -21.50 -17.30
N LEU A 382 -30.27 -21.93 -17.99
CA LEU A 382 -30.15 -23.17 -18.76
C LEU A 382 -28.89 -23.92 -18.35
N LYS A 383 -28.72 -25.15 -18.84
CA LYS A 383 -27.55 -25.99 -18.50
C LYS A 383 -26.21 -25.24 -18.66
N ASP A 384 -26.07 -24.43 -19.71
CA ASP A 384 -24.83 -23.75 -20.07
C ASP A 384 -24.95 -22.23 -20.09
N LEU A 385 -26.12 -21.68 -19.66
CA LEU A 385 -26.39 -20.25 -19.55
C LEU A 385 -26.52 -19.83 -18.09
N LYS A 386 -25.55 -19.04 -17.63
CA LYS A 386 -25.50 -18.48 -16.28
C LYS A 386 -25.78 -16.98 -16.30
N VAL A 387 -26.60 -16.53 -15.37
CA VAL A 387 -26.90 -15.10 -15.16
C VAL A 387 -26.44 -14.74 -13.75
N ASN A 388 -25.63 -13.68 -13.63
CA ASN A 388 -25.13 -13.18 -12.35
C ASN A 388 -25.64 -11.77 -12.11
N SER A 389 -26.17 -11.52 -10.93
CA SER A 389 -26.57 -10.21 -10.42
C SER A 389 -25.74 -9.92 -9.16
N ARG A 390 -24.87 -8.91 -9.19
CA ARG A 390 -23.93 -8.60 -8.12
C ARG A 390 -24.02 -7.14 -7.72
N LEU A 391 -24.16 -6.90 -6.43
CA LEU A 391 -24.01 -5.60 -5.79
C LEU A 391 -22.73 -5.62 -4.95
N GLY A 392 -21.74 -4.83 -5.35
CA GLY A 392 -20.53 -4.56 -4.57
C GLY A 392 -20.62 -3.18 -3.93
N TYR A 393 -20.07 -3.02 -2.72
CA TYR A 393 -20.05 -1.74 -2.01
C TYR A 393 -18.78 -1.59 -1.17
N THR A 394 -18.40 -0.33 -0.97
CA THR A 394 -17.30 0.07 -0.07
C THR A 394 -17.68 1.38 0.62
N TYR A 395 -17.55 1.41 1.92
CA TYR A 395 -17.68 2.60 2.75
C TYR A 395 -16.38 2.79 3.53
N VAL A 396 -15.79 3.98 3.41
CA VAL A 396 -14.56 4.36 4.11
C VAL A 396 -14.85 5.62 4.93
N ASN A 397 -14.45 5.60 6.19
CA ASN A 397 -14.49 6.73 7.09
C ASN A 397 -13.08 6.97 7.64
N ILE A 398 -12.56 8.17 7.44
CA ILE A 398 -11.22 8.57 7.85
C ILE A 398 -11.35 9.71 8.86
N HIS A 399 -10.63 9.59 9.95
CA HIS A 399 -10.45 10.64 10.95
C HIS A 399 -8.96 10.87 11.15
N GLY A 400 -8.51 12.10 10.94
CA GLY A 400 -7.15 12.52 11.22
C GLY A 400 -7.14 13.63 12.27
N LYS A 401 -6.19 13.57 13.19
CA LYS A 401 -5.92 14.60 14.21
C LYS A 401 -4.44 14.90 14.23
N GLY A 402 -4.07 16.17 14.22
CA GLY A 402 -2.71 16.65 14.32
C GLY A 402 -2.59 17.78 15.36
N PHE A 403 -1.45 17.84 16.03
CA PHE A 403 -1.11 18.89 16.97
C PHE A 403 0.32 19.33 16.77
N THR A 404 0.54 20.62 16.65
CA THR A 404 1.86 21.24 16.57
C THR A 404 2.08 22.07 17.83
N PRO A 405 2.93 21.60 18.77
CA PRO A 405 3.21 22.32 19.99
C PRO A 405 4.12 23.52 19.76
N TYR A 406 4.21 24.41 20.74
CA TYR A 406 5.28 25.39 20.78
C TYR A 406 6.61 24.68 20.92
N GLN A 407 7.54 24.98 20.02
CA GLN A 407 8.91 24.54 20.15
C GLN A 407 9.85 25.53 19.44
N PHE A 408 10.88 25.97 20.14
CA PHE A 408 11.95 26.75 19.57
C PHE A 408 13.05 25.83 19.01
N TYR A 409 13.30 25.91 17.71
CA TYR A 409 14.31 25.11 17.01
C TYR A 409 15.56 25.89 16.60
N GLY A 410 15.60 27.20 16.87
CA GLY A 410 16.67 28.11 16.49
C GLY A 410 16.18 29.30 15.67
N VAL A 411 17.02 30.32 15.55
CA VAL A 411 16.67 31.60 14.89
C VAL A 411 16.53 31.50 13.37
N GLY A 412 17.08 30.47 12.73
CA GLY A 412 17.02 30.27 11.29
C GLY A 412 15.67 29.73 10.77
N HIS A 413 14.73 29.42 11.66
CA HIS A 413 13.42 28.85 11.30
C HIS A 413 12.32 29.90 11.15
N ASN A 414 12.68 31.11 10.77
CA ASN A 414 11.73 32.19 10.54
C ASN A 414 11.23 32.23 9.10
N ALA A 415 9.95 32.26 8.96
CA ALA A 415 9.09 32.80 7.90
C ALA A 415 9.36 32.50 6.41
N THR A 416 10.55 32.18 5.95
CA THR A 416 10.86 31.99 4.52
C THR A 416 11.22 30.56 4.13
N ASN A 417 11.32 29.67 5.09
CA ASN A 417 11.71 28.29 4.92
C ASN A 417 10.45 27.40 4.90
N ALA A 418 10.42 26.37 4.07
CA ALA A 418 9.34 25.38 4.00
C ALA A 418 9.07 24.65 5.34
N ASN A 419 9.98 24.76 6.28
CA ASN A 419 9.87 24.25 7.65
C ASN A 419 9.43 25.30 8.68
N SER A 420 8.92 26.43 8.22
CA SER A 420 8.53 27.57 9.07
C SER A 420 7.37 27.29 10.03
N ASP A 421 6.64 26.20 9.84
CA ASP A 421 5.54 25.78 10.74
C ASP A 421 5.98 25.54 12.19
N LEU A 422 7.30 25.45 12.41
CA LEU A 422 7.90 25.28 13.73
C LEU A 422 8.64 26.57 14.15
N SER A 423 8.05 27.70 13.85
CA SER A 423 8.55 29.04 14.17
C SER A 423 8.82 29.22 15.67
N PRO A 424 9.77 30.08 16.05
CA PRO A 424 9.99 30.38 17.45
C PRO A 424 8.73 30.90 18.13
N ILE A 425 8.64 30.72 19.43
CA ILE A 425 7.51 31.13 20.27
C ILE A 425 7.20 32.62 20.13
N SER A 426 8.17 33.44 19.74
CA SER A 426 7.97 34.85 19.44
C SER A 426 8.72 35.24 18.17
N ASN A 427 8.03 35.86 17.24
CA ASN A 427 8.60 36.55 16.09
C ASN A 427 8.53 38.07 16.32
N THR A 428 9.44 38.81 15.69
CA THR A 428 9.38 40.25 15.63
C THR A 428 8.89 40.63 14.24
N ASP A 429 7.83 41.42 14.14
CA ASP A 429 7.37 41.95 12.86
C ASP A 429 8.33 43.03 12.30
N ALA A 430 8.03 43.58 11.13
CA ALA A 430 8.85 44.59 10.48
C ALA A 430 8.99 45.89 11.30
N ASP A 431 8.08 46.12 12.24
CA ASP A 431 8.04 47.31 13.12
C ASP A 431 8.73 47.04 14.48
N GLY A 432 9.28 45.84 14.68
CA GLY A 432 9.98 45.44 15.91
C GLY A 432 9.06 44.95 17.03
N ASN A 433 7.76 44.75 16.76
CA ASN A 433 6.83 44.19 17.74
C ASN A 433 6.98 42.66 17.81
N VAL A 434 6.96 42.13 19.01
CA VAL A 434 6.98 40.68 19.21
C VAL A 434 5.60 40.10 18.85
N THR A 435 5.55 39.28 17.79
CA THR A 435 4.37 38.53 17.43
C THR A 435 4.41 37.17 18.10
N GLN A 436 3.30 36.77 18.71
CA GLN A 436 3.21 35.49 19.38
C GLN A 436 2.93 34.37 18.37
N THR A 437 3.76 33.33 18.35
CA THR A 437 3.49 32.08 17.64
C THR A 437 2.63 31.19 18.53
N TRP A 438 1.57 30.62 17.95
CA TRP A 438 0.64 29.76 18.67
C TRP A 438 0.97 28.28 18.40
N ASN A 439 0.70 27.41 19.39
CA ASN A 439 0.51 26.01 19.08
C ASN A 439 -0.78 25.84 18.25
N SER A 440 -0.90 24.74 17.52
CA SER A 440 -2.06 24.52 16.66
C SER A 440 -2.58 23.09 16.75
N VAL A 441 -3.89 22.95 16.58
CA VAL A 441 -4.57 21.67 16.44
C VAL A 441 -5.36 21.65 15.13
N SER A 442 -5.34 20.51 14.45
CA SER A 442 -6.12 20.27 13.24
C SER A 442 -6.84 18.94 13.31
N GLU A 443 -8.07 18.91 12.79
CA GLU A 443 -8.83 17.67 12.62
C GLU A 443 -9.48 17.64 11.25
N ASN A 444 -9.56 16.45 10.66
CA ASN A 444 -10.33 16.18 9.44
C ASN A 444 -11.17 14.92 9.58
N LYS A 445 -12.33 14.94 8.94
CA LYS A 445 -13.23 13.78 8.82
C LYS A 445 -13.65 13.62 7.37
N ASP A 446 -13.17 12.55 6.75
CA ASP A 446 -13.48 12.22 5.37
C ASP A 446 -14.38 10.99 5.34
N HIS A 447 -15.28 10.95 4.39
CA HIS A 447 -16.09 9.77 4.11
C HIS A 447 -16.16 9.52 2.61
N HIS A 448 -16.11 8.24 2.24
CA HIS A 448 -16.23 7.80 0.86
C HIS A 448 -17.21 6.63 0.80
N PHE A 449 -18.15 6.70 -0.12
CA PHE A 449 -19.08 5.61 -0.39
C PHE A 449 -19.08 5.29 -1.88
N SER A 450 -18.83 4.04 -2.20
CA SER A 450 -18.93 3.52 -3.56
C SER A 450 -19.82 2.30 -3.62
N TYR A 451 -20.58 2.17 -4.69
CA TYR A 451 -21.22 0.91 -5.06
C TYR A 451 -21.09 0.64 -6.55
N THR A 452 -21.14 -0.63 -6.89
CA THR A 452 -21.19 -1.13 -8.26
C THR A 452 -22.25 -2.23 -8.33
N TYR A 453 -23.19 -2.08 -9.23
CA TYR A 453 -24.15 -3.13 -9.57
C TYR A 453 -23.81 -3.69 -10.94
N ASP A 454 -23.62 -4.99 -11.01
CA ASP A 454 -23.32 -5.74 -12.22
C ASP A 454 -24.46 -6.72 -12.51
N LEU A 455 -24.93 -6.73 -13.75
CA LEU A 455 -25.79 -7.78 -14.30
C LEU A 455 -25.09 -8.35 -15.53
N ASN A 456 -24.78 -9.64 -15.51
CA ASN A 456 -24.10 -10.28 -16.63
C ASN A 456 -24.64 -11.67 -16.91
N ALA A 457 -24.43 -12.12 -18.13
CA ALA A 457 -24.77 -13.46 -18.59
C ALA A 457 -23.56 -14.07 -19.31
N SER A 458 -23.34 -15.35 -19.09
CA SER A 458 -22.35 -16.14 -19.81
C SER A 458 -22.98 -17.41 -20.36
N TYR A 459 -22.70 -17.69 -21.64
CA TYR A 459 -23.20 -18.87 -22.34
C TYR A 459 -22.03 -19.65 -22.92
N LYS A 460 -21.89 -20.91 -22.53
CA LYS A 460 -20.88 -21.84 -23.04
C LYS A 460 -21.54 -22.88 -23.92
N PHE A 461 -21.02 -23.12 -25.11
CA PHE A 461 -21.49 -24.19 -25.98
C PHE A 461 -20.36 -24.76 -26.82
N SER A 462 -20.46 -26.05 -27.14
CA SER A 462 -19.48 -26.78 -27.94
C SER A 462 -20.17 -27.44 -29.13
N MET A 463 -19.49 -27.45 -30.28
CA MET A 463 -19.88 -28.18 -31.47
C MET A 463 -18.64 -28.95 -31.97
N ASP A 464 -18.63 -30.25 -31.77
CA ASP A 464 -17.46 -31.13 -32.02
C ASP A 464 -16.21 -30.61 -31.27
N GLN A 465 -15.20 -30.17 -32.00
CA GLN A 465 -13.94 -29.63 -31.45
C GLN A 465 -13.96 -28.10 -31.28
N HIS A 466 -15.10 -27.45 -31.60
CA HIS A 466 -15.25 -26.00 -31.51
C HIS A 466 -15.92 -25.63 -30.20
N ASN A 467 -15.24 -24.89 -29.34
CA ASN A 467 -15.75 -24.41 -28.06
C ASN A 467 -15.95 -22.91 -28.10
N PHE A 468 -17.08 -22.44 -27.62
CA PHE A 468 -17.45 -21.02 -27.58
C PHE A 468 -17.82 -20.65 -26.14
N ASN A 469 -17.37 -19.47 -25.71
CA ASN A 469 -17.79 -18.84 -24.48
C ASN A 469 -18.16 -17.38 -24.78
N VAL A 470 -19.43 -17.05 -24.63
CA VAL A 470 -19.93 -15.70 -24.90
C VAL A 470 -20.37 -15.07 -23.58
N PHE A 471 -19.92 -13.87 -23.34
CA PHE A 471 -20.23 -13.07 -22.17
C PHE A 471 -20.83 -11.73 -22.59
N ALA A 472 -21.90 -11.29 -21.90
CA ALA A 472 -22.46 -9.96 -22.02
C ALA A 472 -22.75 -9.40 -20.62
N GLY A 473 -22.43 -8.11 -20.40
CA GLY A 473 -22.57 -7.49 -19.09
C GLY A 473 -23.01 -6.03 -19.17
N PHE A 474 -23.76 -5.65 -18.14
CA PHE A 474 -24.16 -4.29 -17.84
C PHE A 474 -23.67 -3.93 -16.44
N GLN A 475 -23.09 -2.75 -16.28
CA GLN A 475 -22.60 -2.26 -15.00
C GLN A 475 -23.03 -0.81 -14.77
N ILE A 476 -23.47 -0.50 -13.57
CA ILE A 476 -23.59 0.87 -13.07
C ILE A 476 -22.78 1.03 -11.81
N GLY A 477 -22.26 2.23 -11.60
CA GLY A 477 -21.50 2.54 -10.38
C GLY A 477 -21.66 4.00 -9.97
N LYS A 478 -21.54 4.22 -8.68
CA LYS A 478 -21.52 5.55 -8.08
C LYS A 478 -20.40 5.60 -7.06
N ASN A 479 -19.62 6.69 -7.12
CA ASN A 479 -18.69 7.07 -6.05
C ASN A 479 -19.13 8.43 -5.52
N SER A 480 -19.16 8.58 -4.22
CA SER A 480 -19.47 9.83 -3.55
C SER A 480 -18.64 9.95 -2.28
N GLY A 481 -18.35 11.15 -1.88
CA GLY A 481 -17.61 11.40 -0.66
C GLY A 481 -17.56 12.87 -0.34
N GLY A 482 -16.97 13.17 0.79
CA GLY A 482 -16.75 14.52 1.26
C GLY A 482 -15.81 14.56 2.45
N SER A 483 -15.36 15.75 2.75
CA SER A 483 -14.51 16.07 3.88
C SER A 483 -15.07 17.27 4.64
N VAL A 484 -14.84 17.28 5.94
CA VAL A 484 -14.95 18.45 6.80
C VAL A 484 -13.64 18.51 7.59
N SER A 485 -13.00 19.68 7.60
CA SER A 485 -11.76 19.91 8.33
C SER A 485 -11.82 21.22 9.10
N GLY A 486 -11.07 21.27 10.20
CA GLY A 486 -10.87 22.46 10.99
C GLY A 486 -9.43 22.54 11.49
N SER A 487 -8.94 23.78 11.66
CA SER A 487 -7.66 24.06 12.31
C SER A 487 -7.81 25.31 13.15
N LYS A 488 -7.27 25.26 14.36
CA LYS A 488 -7.26 26.36 15.31
C LYS A 488 -5.92 26.47 16.02
N VAL A 489 -5.60 27.67 16.46
CA VAL A 489 -4.40 27.98 17.25
C VAL A 489 -4.76 28.33 18.68
N GLY A 490 -3.77 28.28 19.59
CA GLY A 490 -3.94 28.70 20.97
C GLY A 490 -4.60 27.63 21.85
N VAL A 491 -4.15 26.39 21.77
CA VAL A 491 -4.51 25.34 22.73
C VAL A 491 -3.98 25.73 24.10
N PRO A 492 -4.78 25.67 25.18
CA PRO A 492 -4.42 26.21 26.51
C PRO A 492 -3.15 25.61 27.12
N PHE A 493 -2.91 24.32 26.87
CA PHE A 493 -1.71 23.62 27.32
C PHE A 493 -0.93 23.10 26.12
N ASN A 494 0.38 23.24 26.16
CA ASN A 494 1.26 22.74 25.09
C ASN A 494 1.41 21.21 25.15
N SER A 495 0.27 20.50 25.09
CA SER A 495 0.17 19.05 25.26
C SER A 495 -0.89 18.45 24.35
N TRP A 496 -0.57 17.26 23.80
CA TRP A 496 -1.47 16.45 23.00
C TRP A 496 -2.80 16.12 23.69
N ASP A 497 -2.78 15.88 25.01
CA ASP A 497 -3.95 15.49 25.76
C ASP A 497 -5.05 16.58 25.82
N TYR A 498 -4.65 17.82 25.62
CA TYR A 498 -5.54 18.99 25.61
C TYR A 498 -5.75 19.60 24.22
N ALA A 499 -5.20 18.96 23.19
CA ALA A 499 -5.25 19.44 21.83
C ALA A 499 -6.61 19.16 21.17
N ASP A 500 -7.61 20.00 21.44
CA ASP A 500 -8.94 19.93 20.86
C ASP A 500 -9.31 21.24 20.18
N LEU A 501 -10.03 21.16 19.04
CA LEU A 501 -10.54 22.34 18.33
C LEU A 501 -11.44 23.22 19.22
N SER A 502 -12.17 22.61 20.15
CA SER A 502 -13.06 23.32 21.06
C SER A 502 -12.32 24.05 22.18
N SER A 503 -11.14 23.59 22.56
CA SER A 503 -10.32 24.18 23.63
C SER A 503 -9.43 25.33 23.16
N ALA A 504 -9.19 25.43 21.85
CA ALA A 504 -8.32 26.44 21.27
C ALA A 504 -8.98 27.82 21.28
N THR A 505 -8.27 28.83 21.84
CA THR A 505 -8.75 30.19 22.12
C THR A 505 -7.96 31.28 21.40
N GLY A 506 -7.15 30.91 20.41
CA GLY A 506 -6.37 31.87 19.62
C GLY A 506 -7.24 32.82 18.77
N PRO A 507 -6.62 33.78 18.07
CA PRO A 507 -7.32 34.76 17.27
C PRO A 507 -8.24 34.17 16.20
N ASP A 508 -9.38 34.82 15.94
CA ASP A 508 -10.38 34.35 14.99
C ASP A 508 -9.86 34.30 13.54
N ASP A 509 -8.95 35.18 13.16
CA ASP A 509 -8.32 35.23 11.84
C ASP A 509 -7.31 34.10 11.59
N GLU A 510 -6.87 33.41 12.65
CA GLU A 510 -6.03 32.21 12.58
C GLU A 510 -6.84 30.90 12.60
N GLN A 511 -8.16 30.98 12.68
CA GLN A 511 -9.02 29.82 12.65
C GLN A 511 -9.42 29.49 11.21
N ARG A 512 -9.34 28.20 10.84
CA ARG A 512 -9.64 27.73 9.49
C ARG A 512 -10.62 26.60 9.51
N SER A 513 -11.51 26.58 8.53
CA SER A 513 -12.39 25.45 8.27
C SER A 513 -12.51 25.23 6.77
N GLY A 514 -12.73 23.99 6.37
CA GLY A 514 -12.90 23.63 4.99
C GLY A 514 -13.85 22.46 4.82
N SER A 515 -14.48 22.40 3.66
CA SER A 515 -15.26 21.23 3.26
C SER A 515 -15.29 21.08 1.76
N TRP A 516 -15.44 19.83 1.31
CA TRP A 516 -15.68 19.53 -0.10
C TRP A 516 -16.56 18.28 -0.22
N GLN A 517 -17.21 18.14 -1.36
CA GLN A 517 -18.03 16.98 -1.70
C GLN A 517 -17.87 16.64 -3.18
N TYR A 518 -18.01 15.37 -3.51
CA TYR A 518 -18.04 14.91 -4.90
C TYR A 518 -19.04 13.78 -5.10
N VAL A 519 -19.54 13.69 -6.34
CA VAL A 519 -20.33 12.55 -6.83
C VAL A 519 -19.88 12.23 -8.25
N SER A 520 -19.54 10.98 -8.50
CA SER A 520 -19.20 10.45 -9.82
C SER A 520 -20.08 9.24 -10.12
N ARG A 521 -20.59 9.13 -11.35
CA ARG A 521 -21.43 8.03 -11.82
C ARG A 521 -20.84 7.43 -13.08
N ARG A 522 -21.03 6.12 -13.23
CA ARG A 522 -20.56 5.36 -14.38
C ARG A 522 -21.64 4.41 -14.85
N VAL A 523 -21.66 4.15 -16.16
CA VAL A 523 -22.45 3.11 -16.80
C VAL A 523 -21.57 2.43 -17.85
N SER A 524 -21.64 1.10 -17.90
CA SER A 524 -20.84 0.33 -18.84
C SER A 524 -21.67 -0.78 -19.47
N LEU A 525 -21.44 -1.01 -20.75
CA LEU A 525 -21.90 -2.19 -21.49
C LEU A 525 -20.66 -2.93 -21.99
N MET A 526 -20.64 -4.24 -21.84
CA MET A 526 -19.51 -5.06 -22.25
C MET A 526 -19.96 -6.36 -22.89
N ALA A 527 -19.21 -6.82 -23.87
CA ALA A 527 -19.39 -8.13 -24.49
C ALA A 527 -18.01 -8.74 -24.77
N ARG A 528 -17.93 -10.07 -24.63
CA ARG A 528 -16.73 -10.85 -24.96
C ARG A 528 -17.16 -12.16 -25.60
N ALA A 529 -16.44 -12.55 -26.63
CA ALA A 529 -16.56 -13.86 -27.27
C ALA A 529 -15.18 -14.52 -27.25
N GLU A 530 -15.15 -15.76 -26.84
CA GLU A 530 -13.98 -16.61 -26.83
C GLU A 530 -14.25 -17.83 -27.70
N TYR A 531 -13.28 -18.19 -28.49
CA TYR A 531 -13.31 -19.37 -29.36
C TYR A 531 -12.07 -20.21 -29.12
N ASP A 532 -12.27 -21.48 -29.03
CA ASP A 532 -11.24 -22.49 -28.88
C ASP A 532 -11.50 -23.64 -29.84
N TYR A 533 -10.51 -24.00 -30.63
CA TYR A 533 -10.50 -25.19 -31.48
C TYR A 533 -9.53 -26.22 -30.92
N ASN A 534 -10.05 -27.26 -30.29
CA ASN A 534 -9.31 -28.40 -29.76
C ASN A 534 -8.06 -28.02 -28.93
N GLU A 535 -8.16 -26.95 -28.13
CA GLU A 535 -7.08 -26.38 -27.30
C GLU A 535 -5.82 -25.97 -28.08
N LYS A 536 -5.92 -25.88 -29.43
CA LYS A 536 -4.78 -25.52 -30.32
C LYS A 536 -4.86 -24.10 -30.85
N TYR A 537 -6.04 -23.63 -31.21
CA TYR A 537 -6.26 -22.31 -31.77
C TYR A 537 -7.25 -21.55 -30.90
N LEU A 538 -6.76 -20.49 -30.30
CA LEU A 538 -7.51 -19.66 -29.39
C LEU A 538 -7.72 -18.29 -30.01
N ALA A 539 -8.95 -17.74 -29.93
CA ALA A 539 -9.26 -16.39 -30.33
C ALA A 539 -10.19 -15.75 -29.31
N SER A 540 -10.00 -14.47 -29.01
CA SER A 540 -10.91 -13.72 -28.18
C SER A 540 -11.18 -12.35 -28.75
N PHE A 541 -12.41 -11.89 -28.60
CA PHE A 541 -12.82 -10.53 -28.95
C PHE A 541 -13.56 -9.92 -27.79
N THR A 542 -13.19 -8.73 -27.40
CA THR A 542 -13.83 -7.98 -26.32
C THR A 542 -14.21 -6.59 -26.83
N ILE A 543 -15.38 -6.13 -26.45
CA ILE A 543 -15.80 -4.74 -26.66
C ILE A 543 -16.45 -4.22 -25.40
N ARG A 544 -16.08 -3.01 -25.01
CA ARG A 544 -16.67 -2.30 -23.88
C ARG A 544 -16.98 -0.86 -24.25
N ARG A 545 -18.14 -0.38 -23.81
CA ARG A 545 -18.56 1.02 -23.88
C ARG A 545 -18.71 1.55 -22.46
N ASP A 546 -17.92 2.55 -22.10
CA ASP A 546 -17.97 3.22 -20.80
C ASP A 546 -18.52 4.63 -20.92
N GLY A 547 -19.48 4.97 -20.07
CA GLY A 547 -19.96 6.33 -19.84
C GLY A 547 -19.59 6.81 -18.43
N SER A 548 -19.16 8.06 -18.30
CA SER A 548 -18.77 8.65 -17.02
C SER A 548 -19.18 10.12 -16.91
N THR A 549 -19.58 10.53 -15.71
CA THR A 549 -19.78 11.96 -15.40
C THR A 549 -18.47 12.75 -15.35
N SER A 550 -17.33 12.06 -15.28
CA SER A 550 -15.99 12.67 -15.32
C SER A 550 -15.49 12.94 -16.74
N PHE A 551 -16.17 12.40 -17.77
CA PHE A 551 -15.84 12.68 -19.16
C PHE A 551 -16.43 14.04 -19.59
N GLY A 552 -15.78 14.66 -20.58
CA GLY A 552 -16.20 15.97 -21.10
C GLY A 552 -17.66 15.97 -21.60
N GLN A 553 -18.31 17.13 -21.55
CA GLN A 553 -19.75 17.27 -21.80
C GLN A 553 -20.20 16.69 -23.13
N ASN A 554 -19.38 16.77 -24.18
CA ASN A 554 -19.69 16.29 -25.53
C ASN A 554 -19.18 14.87 -25.81
N ASN A 555 -18.35 14.28 -24.93
CA ASN A 555 -17.70 12.98 -25.11
C ASN A 555 -17.87 12.11 -23.85
N LYS A 556 -19.12 11.90 -23.44
CA LYS A 556 -19.43 11.14 -22.22
C LYS A 556 -19.22 9.64 -22.31
N PHE A 557 -18.98 9.11 -23.49
CA PHE A 557 -18.79 7.69 -23.74
C PHE A 557 -17.50 7.41 -24.49
N GLY A 558 -16.78 6.39 -24.04
CA GLY A 558 -15.62 5.80 -24.71
C GLY A 558 -15.89 4.35 -25.12
N TYR A 559 -15.24 3.89 -26.19
CA TYR A 559 -15.28 2.51 -26.67
C TYR A 559 -13.90 1.90 -26.56
N PHE A 560 -13.84 0.69 -26.06
CA PHE A 560 -12.60 -0.05 -25.78
C PHE A 560 -12.75 -1.46 -26.39
N PRO A 561 -12.23 -1.67 -27.61
CA PRO A 561 -12.20 -2.99 -28.26
C PRO A 561 -11.11 -3.89 -27.68
#